data_8e7f704d7fb613ecc7dfac331264d075
#
_entry.id   8e7f704d7fb613ecc7dfac331264d075
#
_cell.length_a   1.000
_cell.length_b   1.000
_cell.length_c   1.000
_cell.angle_alpha   90.00
_cell.angle_beta   90.00
_cell.angle_gamma   90.00
#
_symmetry.space_group_name_H-M   'P 1'
#
loop_
_entity.id
_entity.type
_entity.pdbx_description
1 polymer ?
#
loop_
_entity_poly.entity_id
_entity_poly.type
_entity_poly.pdbx_seq_one_letter_code
_entity_poly.pdbx_strand_id
1 'polypeptide(L)'
;MKYWWLAALIVAIFAAETYIVWLMRNNRKACMITLFAISSVLLVYKTVEFAYYRFARKGLYPVEFSHITYFLLGVTVCLGIKKMRAFAGICSVLAGFGYIVASCFSPDSIITEASAPFYIPLAIIQHEVLWFAGCLLLFNVDKYSLKDIWVPLVGIAAMIVFSILVSQRIIYKDFVGYDNMIIIKIITGRIVEYLIGAENVTLVKQAITATVLIIAAVGIFVSFYFVNNFAFNKREKKNSEIKGKDFEIGLLYLIRKKKART
;
A
#
# COMPACT_ATOMS: atom_id res chain seq x y z
N MET A 1 -26.29 -10.84 -6.36
CA MET A 1 -25.39 -9.92 -5.62
C MET A 1 -26.23 -8.78 -5.03
N LYS A 2 -26.45 -8.84 -3.72
CA LYS A 2 -27.33 -7.87 -3.02
C LYS A 2 -26.68 -6.50 -2.81
N TYR A 3 -25.34 -6.44 -2.75
CA TYR A 3 -24.59 -5.24 -2.34
C TYR A 3 -23.65 -4.72 -3.43
N TRP A 4 -23.96 -4.91 -4.71
CA TRP A 4 -23.14 -4.38 -5.82
C TRP A 4 -22.94 -2.86 -5.79
N TRP A 5 -23.90 -2.12 -5.18
CA TRP A 5 -23.78 -0.67 -4.98
C TRP A 5 -22.60 -0.29 -4.08
N LEU A 6 -22.24 -1.16 -3.12
CA LEU A 6 -21.08 -0.96 -2.25
C LEU A 6 -19.78 -1.06 -3.04
N ALA A 7 -19.67 -2.04 -3.94
CA ALA A 7 -18.54 -2.14 -4.84
C ALA A 7 -18.42 -0.90 -5.75
N ALA A 8 -19.53 -0.41 -6.27
CA ALA A 8 -19.54 0.82 -7.09
C ALA A 8 -19.08 2.05 -6.28
N LEU A 9 -19.51 2.17 -5.01
CA LEU A 9 -19.08 3.24 -4.12
C LEU A 9 -17.57 3.17 -3.84
N ILE A 10 -17.04 1.99 -3.51
CA ILE A 10 -15.62 1.76 -3.27
C ILE A 10 -14.80 2.16 -4.50
N VAL A 11 -15.20 1.71 -5.70
CA VAL A 11 -14.53 2.08 -6.95
C VAL A 11 -14.58 3.59 -7.21
N ALA A 12 -15.69 4.25 -6.88
CA ALA A 12 -15.82 5.70 -7.05
C ALA A 12 -14.86 6.47 -6.10
N ILE A 13 -14.74 6.04 -4.84
CA ILE A 13 -13.80 6.61 -3.87
C ILE A 13 -12.37 6.40 -4.36
N PHE A 14 -12.01 5.18 -4.75
CA PHE A 14 -10.71 4.82 -5.32
C PHE A 14 -10.33 5.72 -6.51
N ALA A 15 -11.27 5.93 -7.43
CA ALA A 15 -11.05 6.79 -8.59
C ALA A 15 -10.82 8.25 -8.18
N ALA A 16 -11.62 8.76 -7.23
CA ALA A 16 -11.48 10.11 -6.70
C ALA A 16 -10.13 10.31 -6.01
N GLU A 17 -9.70 9.37 -5.16
CA GLU A 17 -8.40 9.41 -4.49
C GLU A 17 -7.24 9.37 -5.49
N THR A 18 -7.31 8.49 -6.48
CA THR A 18 -6.31 8.41 -7.55
C THR A 18 -6.21 9.73 -8.31
N TYR A 19 -7.34 10.38 -8.59
CA TYR A 19 -7.39 11.70 -9.21
C TYR A 19 -6.77 12.79 -8.32
N ILE A 20 -7.05 12.79 -7.02
CA ILE A 20 -6.45 13.72 -6.06
C ILE A 20 -4.92 13.54 -6.00
N VAL A 21 -4.43 12.29 -5.95
CA VAL A 21 -2.99 11.99 -6.00
C VAL A 21 -2.36 12.58 -7.27
N TRP A 22 -3.05 12.43 -8.41
CA TRP A 22 -2.60 13.00 -9.68
C TRP A 22 -2.56 14.54 -9.66
N LEU A 23 -3.56 15.21 -9.08
CA LEU A 23 -3.57 16.67 -8.92
C LEU A 23 -2.41 17.16 -8.03
N MET A 24 -2.11 16.42 -6.96
CA MET A 24 -1.06 16.78 -6.00
C MET A 24 0.37 16.53 -6.52
N ARG A 25 0.55 15.87 -7.67
CA ARG A 25 1.84 15.36 -8.19
C ARG A 25 2.97 16.38 -8.30
N ASN A 26 2.65 17.67 -8.41
CA ASN A 26 3.63 18.76 -8.55
C ASN A 26 3.88 19.50 -7.22
N ASN A 27 3.19 19.16 -6.16
CA ASN A 27 3.31 19.82 -4.85
C ASN A 27 3.81 18.82 -3.79
N ARG A 28 5.13 18.55 -3.81
CA ARG A 28 5.75 17.61 -2.85
C ARG A 28 5.50 18.01 -1.40
N LYS A 29 5.47 19.33 -1.09
CA LYS A 29 5.24 19.82 0.27
C LYS A 29 3.82 19.46 0.75
N ALA A 30 2.79 19.72 -0.08
CA ALA A 30 1.44 19.33 0.23
C ALA A 30 1.32 17.81 0.39
N CYS A 31 1.91 17.01 -0.51
CA CYS A 31 1.93 15.55 -0.37
C CYS A 31 2.52 15.09 0.95
N MET A 32 3.65 15.68 1.38
CA MET A 32 4.31 15.32 2.64
C MET A 32 3.48 15.71 3.86
N ILE A 33 2.83 16.88 3.85
CA ILE A 33 1.97 17.33 4.96
C ILE A 33 0.76 16.40 5.07
N THR A 34 0.08 16.14 3.95
CA THR A 34 -1.08 15.24 3.90
C THR A 34 -0.70 13.84 4.37
N LEU A 35 0.42 13.31 3.87
CA LEU A 35 0.91 11.99 4.25
C LEU A 35 1.22 11.91 5.75
N PHE A 36 1.90 12.93 6.30
CA PHE A 36 2.21 12.98 7.73
C PHE A 36 0.94 13.01 8.58
N ALA A 37 -0.02 13.87 8.22
CA ALA A 37 -1.29 13.98 8.94
C ALA A 37 -2.06 12.66 8.95
N ILE A 38 -2.24 12.06 7.77
CA ILE A 38 -2.95 10.77 7.62
C ILE A 38 -2.22 9.66 8.38
N SER A 39 -0.90 9.55 8.21
CA SER A 39 -0.12 8.50 8.86
C SER A 39 -0.10 8.62 10.38
N SER A 40 -0.08 9.85 10.91
CA SER A 40 -0.15 10.11 12.35
C SER A 40 -1.51 9.70 12.93
N VAL A 41 -2.60 10.11 12.28
CA VAL A 41 -3.96 9.74 12.69
C VAL A 41 -4.14 8.22 12.65
N LEU A 42 -3.70 7.59 11.55
CA LEU A 42 -3.81 6.15 11.38
C LEU A 42 -2.98 5.38 12.41
N LEU A 43 -1.76 5.84 12.70
CA LEU A 43 -0.89 5.21 13.71
C LEU A 43 -1.51 5.28 15.10
N VAL A 44 -1.97 6.46 15.52
CA VAL A 44 -2.63 6.66 16.82
C VAL A 44 -3.89 5.82 16.90
N TYR A 45 -4.76 5.91 15.88
CA TYR A 45 -6.01 5.16 15.84
C TYR A 45 -5.76 3.65 15.96
N LYS A 46 -4.86 3.09 15.15
CA LYS A 46 -4.54 1.65 15.18
C LYS A 46 -3.88 1.22 16.49
N THR A 47 -3.02 2.05 17.06
CA THR A 47 -2.42 1.75 18.37
C THR A 47 -3.50 1.66 19.45
N VAL A 48 -4.42 2.61 19.49
CA VAL A 48 -5.54 2.61 20.45
C VAL A 48 -6.48 1.43 20.17
N GLU A 49 -6.85 1.17 18.91
CA GLU A 49 -7.72 0.07 18.52
C GLU A 49 -7.15 -1.29 18.98
N PHE A 50 -5.90 -1.60 18.64
CA PHE A 50 -5.26 -2.87 19.02
C PHE A 50 -5.04 -2.97 20.52
N ALA A 51 -4.64 -1.87 21.20
CA ALA A 51 -4.52 -1.85 22.66
C ALA A 51 -5.88 -2.13 23.32
N TYR A 52 -6.95 -1.46 22.86
CA TYR A 52 -8.30 -1.69 23.38
C TYR A 52 -8.74 -3.16 23.21
N TYR A 53 -8.61 -3.71 22.01
CA TYR A 53 -9.01 -5.10 21.75
C TYR A 53 -8.14 -6.11 22.48
N ARG A 54 -6.83 -5.82 22.67
CA ARG A 54 -5.94 -6.69 23.42
C ARG A 54 -6.31 -6.75 24.91
N PHE A 55 -6.61 -5.61 25.52
CA PHE A 55 -6.85 -5.53 26.97
C PHE A 55 -8.32 -5.73 27.34
N ALA A 56 -9.26 -5.25 26.52
CA ALA A 56 -10.68 -5.27 26.87
C ALA A 56 -11.44 -6.49 26.32
N ARG A 57 -11.12 -6.97 25.11
CA ARG A 57 -11.90 -8.01 24.42
C ARG A 57 -11.17 -9.30 24.10
N LYS A 58 -9.87 -9.39 24.26
CA LYS A 58 -9.02 -10.53 23.90
C LYS A 58 -9.27 -11.04 22.46
N GLY A 59 -8.30 -11.00 21.59
CA GLY A 59 -8.40 -11.73 20.32
C GLY A 59 -8.06 -10.97 19.05
N LEU A 60 -8.00 -9.65 19.02
CA LEU A 60 -7.51 -8.94 17.85
C LEU A 60 -6.00 -8.70 17.99
N TYR A 61 -5.25 -9.21 17.02
CA TYR A 61 -3.81 -9.06 16.94
C TYR A 61 -3.42 -8.42 15.62
N PRO A 62 -2.36 -7.59 15.55
CA PRO A 62 -1.91 -6.97 14.32
C PRO A 62 -1.10 -7.96 13.45
N VAL A 63 -1.73 -9.06 13.05
CA VAL A 63 -1.09 -10.17 12.34
C VAL A 63 -1.36 -10.20 10.84
N GLU A 64 -2.46 -9.59 10.41
CA GLU A 64 -2.78 -9.51 8.99
C GLU A 64 -1.86 -8.55 8.24
N PHE A 65 -1.68 -8.77 6.94
CA PHE A 65 -0.82 -7.94 6.10
C PHE A 65 -1.18 -6.45 6.17
N SER A 66 -2.48 -6.11 6.12
CA SER A 66 -2.95 -4.74 6.27
C SER A 66 -2.64 -4.16 7.65
N HIS A 67 -2.79 -4.96 8.71
CA HIS A 67 -2.48 -4.53 10.08
C HIS A 67 -1.01 -4.15 10.24
N ILE A 68 -0.09 -4.99 9.74
CA ILE A 68 1.34 -4.70 9.73
C ILE A 68 1.61 -3.43 8.90
N THR A 69 0.93 -3.27 7.79
CA THR A 69 1.09 -2.14 6.88
C THR A 69 0.67 -0.81 7.51
N TYR A 70 -0.38 -0.77 8.34
CA TYR A 70 -0.78 0.44 9.07
C TYR A 70 0.35 0.96 9.97
N PHE A 71 0.97 0.06 10.73
CA PHE A 71 2.09 0.42 11.60
C PHE A 71 3.35 0.75 10.80
N LEU A 72 3.65 -0.01 9.75
CA LEU A 72 4.78 0.24 8.87
C LEU A 72 4.70 1.63 8.25
N LEU A 73 3.54 2.01 7.68
CA LEU A 73 3.30 3.33 7.10
C LEU A 73 3.44 4.41 8.16
N GLY A 74 2.72 4.27 9.28
CA GLY A 74 2.71 5.25 10.36
C GLY A 74 4.10 5.52 10.92
N VAL A 75 4.82 4.48 11.32
CA VAL A 75 6.18 4.58 11.88
C VAL A 75 7.14 5.16 10.84
N THR A 76 7.11 4.67 9.59
CA THR A 76 8.01 5.12 8.53
C THR A 76 7.87 6.60 8.23
N VAL A 77 6.63 7.09 8.16
CA VAL A 77 6.35 8.49 7.83
C VAL A 77 6.59 9.41 9.02
N CYS A 78 6.07 9.05 10.21
CA CYS A 78 6.17 9.89 11.41
C CYS A 78 7.61 10.02 11.91
N LEU A 79 8.42 8.96 11.82
CA LEU A 79 9.84 9.00 12.19
C LEU A 79 10.76 9.42 11.05
N GLY A 80 10.22 9.69 9.86
CA GLY A 80 10.99 10.17 8.71
C GLY A 80 11.99 9.17 8.15
N ILE A 81 11.76 7.86 8.25
CA ILE A 81 12.68 6.79 7.85
C ILE A 81 12.67 6.66 6.32
N LYS A 82 13.46 7.49 5.63
CA LYS A 82 13.43 7.60 4.15
C LYS A 82 13.61 6.28 3.41
N LYS A 83 14.54 5.42 3.87
CA LYS A 83 14.82 4.12 3.22
C LYS A 83 13.62 3.15 3.26
N MET A 84 12.79 3.24 4.30
CA MET A 84 11.63 2.38 4.45
C MET A 84 10.41 2.87 3.64
N ARG A 85 10.42 4.10 3.11
CA ARG A 85 9.26 4.69 2.42
C ARG A 85 8.83 3.91 1.19
N ALA A 86 9.79 3.38 0.42
CA ALA A 86 9.49 2.53 -0.72
C ALA A 86 8.71 1.28 -0.28
N PHE A 87 9.22 0.58 0.71
CA PHE A 87 8.58 -0.61 1.26
C PHE A 87 7.20 -0.31 1.84
N ALA A 88 7.10 0.72 2.69
CA ALA A 88 5.82 1.15 3.25
C ALA A 88 4.81 1.55 2.16
N GLY A 89 5.23 2.30 1.15
CA GLY A 89 4.39 2.71 0.03
C GLY A 89 3.85 1.53 -0.78
N ILE A 90 4.72 0.58 -1.12
CA ILE A 90 4.33 -0.63 -1.87
C ILE A 90 3.36 -1.48 -1.04
N CYS A 91 3.67 -1.75 0.24
CA CYS A 91 2.77 -2.49 1.13
C CYS A 91 1.40 -1.80 1.25
N SER A 92 1.38 -0.46 1.37
CA SER A 92 0.14 0.31 1.48
C SER A 92 -0.70 0.21 0.21
N VAL A 93 -0.09 0.33 -0.97
CA VAL A 93 -0.79 0.14 -2.25
C VAL A 93 -1.33 -1.28 -2.36
N LEU A 94 -0.53 -2.29 -2.03
CA LEU A 94 -0.97 -3.69 -2.13
C LEU A 94 -2.10 -4.01 -1.13
N ALA A 95 -2.02 -3.50 0.10
CA ALA A 95 -3.07 -3.71 1.11
C ALA A 95 -4.38 -3.00 0.73
N GLY A 96 -4.29 -1.73 0.30
CA GLY A 96 -5.45 -0.96 -0.13
C GLY A 96 -6.08 -1.54 -1.39
N PHE A 97 -5.30 -1.71 -2.45
CA PHE A 97 -5.79 -2.26 -3.72
C PHE A 97 -6.34 -3.67 -3.58
N GLY A 98 -5.64 -4.54 -2.84
CA GLY A 98 -6.10 -5.92 -2.61
C GLY A 98 -7.45 -5.97 -1.93
N TYR A 99 -7.70 -5.10 -0.95
CA TYR A 99 -9.00 -4.99 -0.29
C TYR A 99 -10.09 -4.47 -1.24
N ILE A 100 -9.78 -3.42 -2.03
CA ILE A 100 -10.71 -2.84 -3.01
C ILE A 100 -11.12 -3.92 -4.03
N VAL A 101 -10.15 -4.66 -4.57
CA VAL A 101 -10.41 -5.74 -5.52
C VAL A 101 -11.25 -6.85 -4.88
N ALA A 102 -10.88 -7.31 -3.69
CA ALA A 102 -11.65 -8.34 -2.96
C ALA A 102 -13.09 -7.88 -2.72
N SER A 103 -13.27 -6.62 -2.34
CA SER A 103 -14.58 -6.00 -2.10
C SER A 103 -15.45 -5.94 -3.36
N CYS A 104 -14.84 -5.74 -4.52
CA CYS A 104 -15.56 -5.74 -5.80
C CYS A 104 -16.01 -7.14 -6.21
N PHE A 105 -15.19 -8.17 -5.96
CA PHE A 105 -15.54 -9.55 -6.31
C PHE A 105 -16.48 -10.22 -5.32
N SER A 106 -16.43 -9.85 -4.05
CA SER A 106 -17.24 -10.45 -2.99
C SER A 106 -17.75 -9.39 -1.99
N PRO A 107 -18.62 -8.45 -2.44
CA PRO A 107 -19.14 -7.40 -1.56
C PRO A 107 -19.97 -7.95 -0.39
N ASP A 108 -20.57 -9.10 -0.56
CA ASP A 108 -21.37 -9.75 0.48
C ASP A 108 -20.50 -10.22 1.66
N SER A 109 -19.24 -10.62 1.42
CA SER A 109 -18.33 -11.08 2.48
C SER A 109 -17.97 -9.96 3.46
N ILE A 110 -17.80 -8.73 2.96
CA ILE A 110 -17.50 -7.55 3.81
C ILE A 110 -18.60 -7.35 4.85
N ILE A 111 -19.84 -7.56 4.45
CA ILE A 111 -21.02 -7.34 5.31
C ILE A 111 -21.20 -8.51 6.29
N THR A 112 -20.95 -9.73 5.84
CA THR A 112 -21.11 -10.92 6.68
C THR A 112 -19.99 -11.09 7.70
N GLU A 113 -18.77 -10.65 7.38
CA GLU A 113 -17.63 -10.71 8.29
C GLU A 113 -17.62 -9.60 9.34
N ALA A 114 -18.38 -8.52 9.11
CA ALA A 114 -18.45 -7.42 10.05
C ALA A 114 -19.24 -7.78 11.30
N SER A 115 -18.61 -7.74 12.47
CA SER A 115 -19.23 -7.99 13.76
C SER A 115 -20.28 -6.94 14.16
N ALA A 116 -20.28 -5.77 13.51
CA ALA A 116 -21.28 -4.72 13.64
C ALA A 116 -21.29 -3.82 12.39
N PRO A 117 -22.44 -3.23 12.02
CA PRO A 117 -22.59 -2.39 10.83
C PRO A 117 -21.59 -1.22 10.75
N PHE A 118 -21.17 -0.69 11.89
CA PHE A 118 -20.18 0.41 11.96
C PHE A 118 -18.79 0.01 11.46
N TYR A 119 -18.40 -1.26 11.56
CA TYR A 119 -17.09 -1.71 11.13
C TYR A 119 -16.93 -1.75 9.60
N ILE A 120 -18.03 -1.85 8.84
CA ILE A 120 -18.01 -1.87 7.38
C ILE A 120 -17.41 -0.59 6.80
N PRO A 121 -17.98 0.61 7.07
CA PRO A 121 -17.42 1.84 6.54
C PRO A 121 -16.01 2.11 7.06
N LEU A 122 -15.71 1.72 8.30
CA LEU A 122 -14.41 1.90 8.88
C LEU A 122 -13.34 1.05 8.19
N ALA A 123 -13.62 -0.21 7.88
CA ALA A 123 -12.73 -1.08 7.14
C ALA A 123 -12.46 -0.53 5.72
N ILE A 124 -13.50 -0.08 5.03
CA ILE A 124 -13.37 0.54 3.70
C ILE A 124 -12.45 1.76 3.78
N ILE A 125 -12.78 2.74 4.64
CA ILE A 125 -12.00 3.98 4.79
C ILE A 125 -10.52 3.68 5.10
N GLN A 126 -10.24 2.73 5.98
CA GLN A 126 -8.87 2.38 6.34
C GLN A 126 -8.06 1.86 5.15
N HIS A 127 -8.65 1.03 4.29
CA HIS A 127 -7.96 0.48 3.14
C HIS A 127 -7.84 1.49 2.00
N GLU A 128 -8.85 2.36 1.79
CA GLU A 128 -8.75 3.49 0.87
C GLU A 128 -7.64 4.45 1.31
N VAL A 129 -7.56 4.76 2.60
CA VAL A 129 -6.47 5.58 3.16
C VAL A 129 -5.09 4.95 2.93
N LEU A 130 -4.95 3.61 3.03
CA LEU A 130 -3.69 2.93 2.67
C LEU A 130 -3.36 3.09 1.19
N TRP A 131 -4.34 2.90 0.32
CA TRP A 131 -4.17 3.12 -1.12
C TRP A 131 -3.70 4.55 -1.40
N PHE A 132 -4.42 5.54 -0.90
CA PHE A 132 -4.11 6.95 -1.09
C PHE A 132 -2.70 7.31 -0.60
N ALA A 133 -2.36 6.95 0.65
CA ALA A 133 -1.04 7.22 1.22
C ALA A 133 0.08 6.49 0.48
N GLY A 134 -0.15 5.24 0.09
CA GLY A 134 0.78 4.45 -0.71
C GLY A 134 1.05 5.10 -2.07
N CYS A 135 0.01 5.55 -2.77
CA CYS A 135 0.13 6.26 -4.04
C CYS A 135 0.87 7.61 -3.89
N LEU A 136 0.62 8.37 -2.82
CA LEU A 136 1.38 9.59 -2.53
C LEU A 136 2.88 9.29 -2.36
N LEU A 137 3.24 8.26 -1.60
CA LEU A 137 4.63 7.84 -1.43
C LEU A 137 5.26 7.42 -2.75
N LEU A 138 4.58 6.55 -3.50
CA LEU A 138 5.13 5.97 -4.73
C LEU A 138 5.28 6.98 -5.87
N PHE A 139 4.34 7.92 -6.01
CA PHE A 139 4.31 8.74 -7.20
C PHE A 139 4.67 10.20 -6.97
N ASN A 140 4.57 10.72 -5.73
CA ASN A 140 4.63 12.16 -5.51
C ASN A 140 5.74 12.62 -4.56
N VAL A 141 6.23 11.75 -3.67
CA VAL A 141 7.12 12.17 -2.58
C VAL A 141 8.59 11.97 -2.92
N ASP A 142 9.01 10.75 -3.17
CA ASP A 142 10.41 10.40 -3.35
C ASP A 142 10.64 9.54 -4.60
N LYS A 143 11.75 9.81 -5.31
CA LYS A 143 12.29 8.90 -6.33
C LYS A 143 13.09 7.82 -5.61
N TYR A 144 12.77 6.57 -5.88
CA TYR A 144 13.43 5.45 -5.22
C TYR A 144 14.72 5.08 -5.91
N SER A 145 15.74 4.79 -5.11
CA SER A 145 17.02 4.30 -5.62
C SER A 145 16.93 2.78 -5.84
N LEU A 146 17.30 2.32 -7.04
CA LEU A 146 17.40 0.89 -7.31
C LEU A 146 18.43 0.19 -6.38
N LYS A 147 19.39 0.95 -5.83
CA LYS A 147 20.33 0.43 -4.83
C LYS A 147 19.66 0.04 -3.51
N ASP A 148 18.49 0.59 -3.22
CA ASP A 148 17.74 0.32 -1.98
C ASP A 148 16.69 -0.80 -2.15
N ILE A 149 16.67 -1.51 -3.30
CA ILE A 149 15.72 -2.58 -3.59
C ILE A 149 15.79 -3.75 -2.60
N TRP A 150 16.92 -3.90 -1.93
CA TRP A 150 17.10 -4.90 -0.87
C TRP A 150 16.22 -4.62 0.36
N VAL A 151 15.85 -3.35 0.62
CA VAL A 151 15.03 -2.97 1.79
C VAL A 151 13.66 -3.65 1.78
N PRO A 152 12.85 -3.57 0.70
CA PRO A 152 11.60 -4.33 0.65
C PRO A 152 11.81 -5.84 0.66
N LEU A 153 12.89 -6.37 0.11
CA LEU A 153 13.17 -7.81 0.17
C LEU A 153 13.40 -8.27 1.61
N VAL A 154 14.19 -7.53 2.37
CA VAL A 154 14.37 -7.79 3.82
C VAL A 154 13.06 -7.58 4.57
N GLY A 155 12.28 -6.56 4.21
CA GLY A 155 10.96 -6.31 4.80
C GLY A 155 9.99 -7.48 4.59
N ILE A 156 9.92 -8.03 3.37
CA ILE A 156 9.11 -9.22 3.07
C ILE A 156 9.61 -10.42 3.89
N ALA A 157 10.92 -10.65 3.94
CA ALA A 157 11.48 -11.75 4.73
C ALA A 157 11.12 -11.59 6.21
N ALA A 158 11.20 -10.38 6.76
CA ALA A 158 10.80 -10.10 8.13
C ALA A 158 9.29 -10.36 8.37
N MET A 159 8.42 -9.98 7.45
CA MET A 159 6.98 -10.29 7.52
C MET A 159 6.72 -11.80 7.48
N ILE A 160 7.43 -12.54 6.65
CA ILE A 160 7.32 -14.01 6.58
C ILE A 160 7.75 -14.63 7.91
N VAL A 161 8.92 -14.24 8.43
CA VAL A 161 9.42 -14.73 9.73
C VAL A 161 8.43 -14.40 10.84
N PHE A 162 7.92 -13.16 10.91
CA PHE A 162 6.89 -12.77 11.87
C PHE A 162 5.66 -13.67 11.77
N SER A 163 5.14 -13.90 10.57
CA SER A 163 3.96 -14.73 10.35
C SER A 163 4.21 -16.20 10.76
N ILE A 164 5.40 -16.73 10.53
CA ILE A 164 5.79 -18.06 10.99
C ILE A 164 5.83 -18.12 12.53
N LEU A 165 6.43 -17.12 13.18
CA LEU A 165 6.48 -17.07 14.65
C LEU A 165 5.08 -17.01 15.28
N VAL A 166 4.15 -16.30 14.64
CA VAL A 166 2.74 -16.29 15.04
C VAL A 166 2.10 -17.66 14.83
N SER A 167 2.29 -18.27 13.66
CA SER A 167 1.68 -19.57 13.34
C SER A 167 2.19 -20.69 14.24
N GLN A 168 3.44 -20.61 14.66
CA GLN A 168 4.05 -21.56 15.63
C GLN A 168 3.73 -21.21 17.09
N ARG A 169 2.88 -20.22 17.34
CA ARG A 169 2.50 -19.75 18.69
C ARG A 169 3.68 -19.32 19.56
N ILE A 170 4.80 -18.93 18.97
CA ILE A 170 5.97 -18.39 19.69
C ILE A 170 5.63 -16.98 20.19
N ILE A 171 4.99 -16.19 19.33
CA ILE A 171 4.38 -14.90 19.69
C ILE A 171 2.87 -15.00 19.56
N TYR A 172 2.13 -14.26 20.38
CA TYR A 172 0.66 -14.29 20.42
C TYR A 172 0.11 -15.72 20.65
N LYS A 173 0.56 -16.36 21.74
CA LYS A 173 0.22 -17.76 22.08
C LYS A 173 -1.28 -18.06 22.10
N ASP A 174 -2.10 -17.05 22.45
CA ASP A 174 -3.57 -17.18 22.53
C ASP A 174 -4.25 -16.91 21.19
N PHE A 175 -3.52 -16.56 20.13
CA PHE A 175 -4.09 -16.29 18.83
C PHE A 175 -4.54 -17.59 18.16
N VAL A 176 -5.84 -17.65 17.82
CA VAL A 176 -6.46 -18.69 17.02
C VAL A 176 -6.81 -18.10 15.66
N GLY A 177 -6.61 -18.83 14.58
CA GLY A 177 -6.89 -18.30 13.22
C GLY A 177 -5.65 -17.95 12.41
N TYR A 178 -4.47 -18.37 12.88
CA TYR A 178 -3.21 -18.21 12.15
C TYR A 178 -3.26 -18.87 10.75
N ASP A 179 -4.05 -19.92 10.57
CA ASP A 179 -4.29 -20.57 9.27
C ASP A 179 -4.99 -19.65 8.26
N ASN A 180 -5.69 -18.61 8.73
CA ASN A 180 -6.36 -17.64 7.88
C ASN A 180 -5.47 -16.48 7.46
N MET A 181 -4.29 -16.30 8.05
CA MET A 181 -3.38 -15.23 7.66
C MET A 181 -2.95 -15.38 6.20
N ILE A 182 -3.16 -14.32 5.41
CA ILE A 182 -2.86 -14.33 3.97
C ILE A 182 -1.39 -14.68 3.68
N ILE A 183 -0.45 -14.21 4.51
CA ILE A 183 0.97 -14.53 4.35
C ILE A 183 1.20 -16.04 4.56
N ILE A 184 0.58 -16.64 5.56
CA ILE A 184 0.69 -18.09 5.82
C ILE A 184 0.10 -18.88 4.64
N LYS A 185 -1.07 -18.48 4.13
CA LYS A 185 -1.68 -19.12 2.95
C LYS A 185 -0.80 -19.05 1.72
N ILE A 186 -0.09 -17.92 1.53
CA ILE A 186 0.84 -17.75 0.41
C ILE A 186 2.06 -18.66 0.57
N ILE A 187 2.75 -18.61 1.72
CA ILE A 187 4.00 -19.38 1.93
C ILE A 187 3.78 -20.88 2.02
N THR A 188 2.61 -21.33 2.45
CA THR A 188 2.23 -22.74 2.45
C THR A 188 1.59 -23.21 1.15
N GLY A 189 1.29 -22.31 0.23
CA GLY A 189 0.56 -22.61 -1.01
C GLY A 189 -0.90 -22.98 -0.81
N ARG A 190 -1.43 -22.90 0.43
CA ARG A 190 -2.84 -23.28 0.74
C ARG A 190 -3.87 -22.38 0.04
N ILE A 191 -3.45 -21.24 -0.49
CA ILE A 191 -4.32 -20.38 -1.29
C ILE A 191 -4.87 -21.12 -2.53
N VAL A 192 -4.18 -22.17 -3.02
CA VAL A 192 -4.64 -23.01 -4.13
C VAL A 192 -5.97 -23.72 -3.81
N GLU A 193 -6.26 -23.96 -2.53
CA GLU A 193 -7.51 -24.60 -2.06
C GLU A 193 -8.74 -23.79 -2.50
N TYR A 194 -8.62 -22.46 -2.59
CA TYR A 194 -9.69 -21.59 -3.08
C TYR A 194 -9.89 -21.65 -4.60
N LEU A 195 -8.87 -22.12 -5.33
CA LEU A 195 -8.90 -22.13 -6.80
C LEU A 195 -9.42 -23.47 -7.35
N ILE A 196 -9.07 -24.59 -6.69
CA ILE A 196 -9.35 -25.92 -7.24
C ILE A 196 -10.10 -26.84 -6.26
N GLY A 197 -10.50 -26.35 -5.08
CA GLY A 197 -11.10 -27.15 -4.00
C GLY A 197 -10.06 -27.92 -3.18
N ALA A 198 -10.30 -28.08 -1.89
CA ALA A 198 -9.35 -28.71 -0.97
C ALA A 198 -9.09 -30.18 -1.30
N GLU A 199 -10.09 -30.90 -1.83
CA GLU A 199 -10.00 -32.30 -2.23
C GLU A 199 -9.05 -32.55 -3.41
N ASN A 200 -8.79 -31.51 -4.21
CA ASN A 200 -7.92 -31.57 -5.39
C ASN A 200 -6.48 -31.11 -5.11
N VAL A 201 -6.19 -30.74 -3.86
CA VAL A 201 -4.90 -30.18 -3.47
C VAL A 201 -3.92 -31.30 -3.10
N THR A 202 -2.75 -31.27 -3.71
CA THR A 202 -1.62 -32.12 -3.36
C THR A 202 -0.45 -31.26 -2.84
N LEU A 203 0.45 -31.89 -2.06
CA LEU A 203 1.65 -31.22 -1.55
C LEU A 203 2.48 -30.57 -2.68
N VAL A 204 2.56 -31.22 -3.84
CA VAL A 204 3.27 -30.70 -5.01
C VAL A 204 2.60 -29.43 -5.54
N LYS A 205 1.27 -29.44 -5.66
CA LYS A 205 0.52 -28.26 -6.10
C LYS A 205 0.69 -27.09 -5.12
N GLN A 206 0.66 -27.36 -3.82
CA GLN A 206 0.92 -26.34 -2.79
C GLN A 206 2.34 -25.75 -2.93
N ALA A 207 3.36 -26.59 -3.07
CA ALA A 207 4.76 -26.14 -3.20
C ALA A 207 4.96 -25.30 -4.48
N ILE A 208 4.40 -25.71 -5.60
CA ILE A 208 4.44 -24.95 -6.86
C ILE A 208 3.75 -23.61 -6.67
N THR A 209 2.55 -23.59 -6.10
CA THR A 209 1.77 -22.35 -5.88
C THR A 209 2.52 -21.40 -4.95
N ALA A 210 3.06 -21.88 -3.84
CA ALA A 210 3.86 -21.06 -2.92
C ALA A 210 5.05 -20.43 -3.65
N THR A 211 5.79 -21.22 -4.43
CA THR A 211 6.96 -20.74 -5.18
C THR A 211 6.56 -19.67 -6.20
N VAL A 212 5.51 -19.90 -6.99
CA VAL A 212 5.02 -18.95 -7.99
C VAL A 212 4.58 -17.65 -7.31
N LEU A 213 3.85 -17.72 -6.20
CA LEU A 213 3.36 -16.54 -5.50
C LEU A 213 4.48 -15.72 -4.84
N ILE A 214 5.50 -16.39 -4.29
CA ILE A 214 6.68 -15.69 -3.74
C ILE A 214 7.43 -14.97 -4.86
N ILE A 215 7.67 -15.64 -5.99
CA ILE A 215 8.32 -15.03 -7.16
C ILE A 215 7.48 -13.84 -7.67
N ALA A 216 6.16 -14.01 -7.77
CA ALA A 216 5.26 -12.94 -8.19
C ALA A 216 5.30 -11.74 -7.22
N ALA A 217 5.30 -11.99 -5.91
CA ALA A 217 5.41 -10.93 -4.90
C ALA A 217 6.72 -10.15 -5.06
N VAL A 218 7.85 -10.84 -5.17
CA VAL A 218 9.15 -10.20 -5.44
C VAL A 218 9.12 -9.41 -6.74
N GLY A 219 8.57 -9.98 -7.81
CA GLY A 219 8.40 -9.32 -9.11
C GLY A 219 7.56 -8.04 -9.01
N ILE A 220 6.48 -8.04 -8.26
CA ILE A 220 5.64 -6.87 -8.00
C ILE A 220 6.45 -5.79 -7.29
N PHE A 221 7.17 -6.12 -6.21
CA PHE A 221 7.98 -5.14 -5.49
C PHE A 221 9.07 -4.52 -6.38
N VAL A 222 9.74 -5.33 -7.18
CA VAL A 222 10.74 -4.85 -8.16
C VAL A 222 10.11 -3.92 -9.19
N SER A 223 8.95 -4.31 -9.73
CA SER A 223 8.21 -3.53 -10.72
C SER A 223 7.84 -2.13 -10.21
N PHE A 224 7.47 -1.99 -8.93
CA PHE A 224 7.16 -0.68 -8.34
C PHE A 224 8.37 0.27 -8.34
N TYR A 225 9.59 -0.23 -8.17
CA TYR A 225 10.80 0.60 -8.29
C TYR A 225 10.96 1.15 -9.71
N PHE A 226 10.73 0.33 -10.73
CA PHE A 226 10.79 0.79 -12.13
C PHE A 226 9.68 1.78 -12.45
N VAL A 227 8.46 1.51 -12.01
CA VAL A 227 7.31 2.42 -12.22
C VAL A 227 7.53 3.77 -11.54
N ASN A 228 8.01 3.78 -10.29
CA ASN A 228 8.38 5.00 -9.59
C ASN A 228 9.45 5.78 -10.34
N ASN A 229 10.56 5.13 -10.72
CA ASN A 229 11.64 5.79 -11.46
C ASN A 229 11.17 6.34 -12.81
N PHE A 230 10.36 5.58 -13.54
CA PHE A 230 9.79 6.03 -14.81
C PHE A 230 8.93 7.28 -14.62
N ALA A 231 8.03 7.27 -13.63
CA ALA A 231 7.15 8.40 -13.34
C ALA A 231 7.94 9.66 -12.98
N PHE A 232 8.99 9.53 -12.14
CA PHE A 232 9.85 10.65 -11.75
C PHE A 232 10.71 11.16 -12.93
N ASN A 233 11.35 10.30 -13.70
CA ASN A 233 12.15 10.68 -14.86
C ASN A 233 11.33 11.43 -15.90
N LYS A 234 10.12 10.95 -16.21
CA LYS A 234 9.19 11.62 -17.12
C LYS A 234 8.85 13.04 -16.65
N ARG A 235 8.67 13.21 -15.34
CA ARG A 235 8.34 14.49 -14.71
C ARG A 235 9.54 15.44 -14.74
N GLU A 236 10.74 14.96 -14.40
CA GLU A 236 11.99 15.73 -14.45
C GLU A 236 12.26 16.23 -15.87
N LYS A 237 12.08 15.37 -16.89
CA LYS A 237 12.24 15.75 -18.30
C LYS A 237 11.26 16.86 -18.69
N LYS A 238 9.98 16.73 -18.36
CA LYS A 238 8.97 17.74 -18.64
C LYS A 238 9.27 19.08 -17.97
N ASN A 239 9.74 19.07 -16.73
CA ASN A 239 10.08 20.28 -16.00
C ASN A 239 11.33 20.97 -16.58
N SER A 240 12.30 20.20 -17.08
CA SER A 240 13.48 20.77 -17.76
C SER A 240 13.12 21.41 -19.10
N GLU A 241 12.21 20.80 -19.87
CA GLU A 241 11.71 21.36 -21.13
C GLU A 241 10.94 22.68 -20.91
N ILE A 242 10.13 22.77 -19.84
CA ILE A 242 9.41 24.01 -19.50
C ILE A 242 10.39 25.10 -19.11
N LYS A 243 11.37 24.81 -18.22
CA LYS A 243 12.39 25.77 -17.84
C LYS A 243 13.24 26.25 -19.02
N GLY A 244 13.57 25.36 -19.97
CA GLY A 244 14.27 25.72 -21.19
C GLY A 244 13.47 26.71 -22.04
N LYS A 245 12.18 26.48 -22.24
CA LYS A 245 11.28 27.39 -22.97
C LYS A 245 11.14 28.74 -22.28
N ASP A 246 10.98 28.76 -20.97
CA ASP A 246 10.88 30.00 -20.18
C ASP A 246 12.17 30.81 -20.28
N PHE A 247 13.33 30.15 -20.29
CA PHE A 247 14.64 30.82 -20.49
C PHE A 247 14.77 31.41 -21.89
N GLU A 248 14.38 30.67 -22.94
CA GLU A 248 14.39 31.17 -24.33
C GLU A 248 13.47 32.40 -24.49
N ILE A 249 12.26 32.36 -23.95
CA ILE A 249 11.32 33.48 -23.97
C ILE A 249 11.88 34.68 -23.25
N GLY A 250 12.49 34.49 -22.07
CA GLY A 250 13.15 35.53 -21.29
C GLY A 250 14.32 36.18 -22.07
N LEU A 251 15.12 35.34 -22.73
CA LEU A 251 16.26 35.83 -23.55
C LEU A 251 15.78 36.66 -24.76
N LEU A 252 14.73 36.17 -25.47
CA LEU A 252 14.13 36.91 -26.60
C LEU A 252 13.54 38.25 -26.15
N TYR A 253 12.89 38.28 -24.97
CA TYR A 253 12.38 39.53 -24.40
C TYR A 253 13.52 40.54 -24.13
N LEU A 254 14.63 40.11 -23.55
CA LEU A 254 15.79 40.95 -23.29
C LEU A 254 16.45 41.50 -24.57
N ILE A 255 16.56 40.66 -25.62
CA ILE A 255 17.10 41.06 -26.91
C ILE A 255 16.19 42.11 -27.56
N ARG A 256 14.85 41.91 -27.54
CA ARG A 256 13.92 42.91 -28.09
C ARG A 256 13.99 44.25 -27.34
N LYS A 257 14.10 44.22 -25.99
CA LYS A 257 14.22 45.43 -25.16
C LYS A 257 15.51 46.19 -25.43
N LYS A 258 16.61 45.49 -25.75
CA LYS A 258 17.87 46.11 -26.12
C LYS A 258 17.79 46.78 -27.48
N LYS A 259 17.16 46.13 -28.48
CA LYS A 259 16.93 46.72 -29.83
C LYS A 259 16.01 47.93 -29.83
N ALA A 260 15.12 48.06 -28.88
CA ALA A 260 14.19 49.19 -28.77
C ALA A 260 14.84 50.43 -28.09
N ARG A 261 16.06 50.30 -27.56
CA ARG A 261 16.82 51.38 -26.89
C ARG A 261 17.98 51.90 -27.73
N THR A 262 18.28 51.26 -28.82
CA THR A 262 19.23 51.72 -29.86
C THR A 262 18.45 52.26 -31.07
#